data_a2b99422393061de4a0af9ad712e79c6
#
_entry.id   a2b99422393061de4a0af9ad712e79c6
#
_cell.length_a   1.000
_cell.length_b   1.000
_cell.length_c   1.000
_cell.angle_alpha   90.00
_cell.angle_beta   90.00
_cell.angle_gamma   90.00
#
_symmetry.space_group_name_H-M   'P 1'
#
loop_
_entity.id
_entity.type
_entity.pdbx_description
1 polymer ?
#
loop_
_entity_poly.entity_id
_entity_poly.type
_entity_poly.pdbx_seq_one_letter_code
_entity_poly.pdbx_strand_id
1 'polypeptide(L)'
;MRRASLTPIALGMLLPSVGNAYHYTTCNDHAYRWSGGSADIALMTCSAPVGSEKADDLIYSVEEWNAVQAMGDVFDWSWGNNACAVRTGNGRSEVGFVTREAIDGALGLTLRRYSGGCWAWSRQIDIIEADVFINGDANLEGGNPEECNQKRLGQRTTIMHELGHALGLNHDDEHMALMMSTDGEGKYCGNRMIEPHPDDATGGRRLYGQAGESRDLAASEFKVVAADRVALNSQPNNTETLCPGGRHTVDWSVANLGTVDETYNVRWYLSENRRITDLDHAIATNMGAVQNAGHFSTWRRQLTIPEDVPPGLYYLGHIVDYDERIWERRGDNNYTYMATRIRVLDATDPRCLR
;
A
#
# COMPACT_ATOMS: atom_id res chain seq x y z
N MET A 1 -1.07 -3.40 58.72
CA MET A 1 -1.04 -2.69 57.43
C MET A 1 -0.10 -3.40 56.51
N ARG A 2 -0.58 -4.24 55.62
CA ARG A 2 0.22 -4.97 54.63
C ARG A 2 0.15 -4.14 53.33
N ARG A 3 1.31 -3.67 52.85
CA ARG A 3 1.45 -3.01 51.53
C ARG A 3 1.35 -4.07 50.45
N ALA A 4 0.37 -3.92 49.58
CA ALA A 4 0.29 -4.69 48.37
C ALA A 4 1.32 -4.16 47.36
N SER A 5 2.23 -5.01 46.96
CA SER A 5 3.18 -4.76 45.89
C SER A 5 2.45 -4.95 44.56
N LEU A 6 2.28 -3.89 43.80
CA LEU A 6 1.83 -3.94 42.39
C LEU A 6 3.06 -4.26 41.55
N THR A 7 3.12 -5.47 41.04
CA THR A 7 4.08 -5.87 40.01
C THR A 7 3.64 -5.28 38.68
N PRO A 8 4.47 -4.54 37.91
CA PRO A 8 4.13 -4.10 36.62
C PRO A 8 4.05 -5.30 35.64
N ILE A 9 2.94 -5.46 34.99
CA ILE A 9 2.81 -6.40 33.88
C ILE A 9 3.64 -5.83 32.73
N ALA A 10 4.78 -6.44 32.48
CA ALA A 10 5.58 -6.16 31.29
C ALA A 10 4.78 -6.63 30.08
N LEU A 11 4.26 -5.67 29.31
CA LEU A 11 3.72 -5.90 27.98
C LEU A 11 4.91 -6.30 27.09
N GLY A 12 5.02 -7.57 26.77
CA GLY A 12 6.06 -8.08 25.90
C GLY A 12 5.91 -7.43 24.52
N MET A 13 6.76 -6.44 24.24
CA MET A 13 6.98 -5.97 22.86
C MET A 13 7.67 -7.12 22.11
N LEU A 14 6.96 -7.77 21.22
CA LEU A 14 7.57 -8.53 20.15
C LEU A 14 8.26 -7.51 19.25
N LEU A 15 9.57 -7.43 19.35
CA LEU A 15 10.37 -6.65 18.41
C LEU A 15 10.16 -7.26 17.03
N PRO A 16 9.76 -6.47 16.02
CA PRO A 16 9.68 -6.97 14.66
C PRO A 16 11.07 -7.42 14.22
N SER A 17 11.15 -8.57 13.58
CA SER A 17 12.37 -9.04 12.95
C SER A 17 12.78 -8.04 11.89
N VAL A 18 13.98 -7.47 12.01
CA VAL A 18 14.57 -6.59 11.00
C VAL A 18 15.05 -7.49 9.87
N GLY A 19 14.16 -7.81 8.94
CA GLY A 19 14.50 -8.39 7.65
C GLY A 19 14.49 -7.28 6.61
N ASN A 20 15.52 -7.20 5.75
CA ASN A 20 15.42 -6.43 4.52
C ASN A 20 14.47 -7.21 3.60
N ALA A 21 13.31 -6.68 3.35
CA ALA A 21 12.19 -7.37 2.75
C ALA A 21 12.10 -7.20 1.23
N TYR A 22 12.73 -6.18 0.67
CA TYR A 22 12.70 -5.92 -0.76
C TYR A 22 13.67 -6.81 -1.53
N HIS A 23 13.21 -7.34 -2.65
CA HIS A 23 13.99 -8.15 -3.57
C HIS A 23 14.32 -7.40 -4.86
N TYR A 24 15.52 -7.62 -5.38
CA TYR A 24 15.98 -7.07 -6.66
C TYR A 24 16.36 -8.18 -7.61
N THR A 25 16.34 -7.88 -8.91
CA THR A 25 17.12 -8.63 -9.85
C THR A 25 18.59 -8.28 -9.66
N THR A 26 19.44 -9.28 -9.39
CA THR A 26 20.85 -9.07 -9.07
C THR A 26 21.77 -9.85 -9.98
N CYS A 27 22.98 -9.32 -10.13
CA CYS A 27 24.12 -10.03 -10.70
C CYS A 27 25.32 -9.86 -9.76
N ASN A 28 25.85 -10.96 -9.24
CA ASN A 28 26.96 -10.96 -8.27
C ASN A 28 26.70 -9.99 -7.11
N ASP A 29 25.49 -10.04 -6.52
CA ASP A 29 25.02 -9.18 -5.43
C ASP A 29 24.87 -7.68 -5.76
N HIS A 30 25.01 -7.32 -7.05
CA HIS A 30 24.71 -5.96 -7.52
C HIS A 30 23.33 -5.91 -8.16
N ALA A 31 22.47 -5.04 -7.67
CA ALA A 31 21.13 -4.86 -8.21
C ALA A 31 21.17 -4.21 -9.60
N TYR A 32 20.28 -4.67 -10.47
CA TYR A 32 20.03 -4.04 -11.76
C TYR A 32 19.25 -2.74 -11.56
N ARG A 33 19.69 -1.68 -12.22
CA ARG A 33 19.06 -0.36 -12.15
C ARG A 33 19.32 0.45 -13.40
N TRP A 34 18.62 1.55 -13.54
CA TRP A 34 18.91 2.57 -14.55
C TRP A 34 20.15 3.35 -14.16
N SER A 35 21.15 3.39 -15.02
CA SER A 35 22.44 4.06 -14.74
C SER A 35 22.28 5.57 -14.62
N GLY A 36 21.30 6.16 -15.34
CA GLY A 36 20.95 7.59 -15.27
C GLY A 36 20.19 8.01 -14.02
N GLY A 37 19.74 7.06 -13.21
CA GLY A 37 18.91 7.32 -12.04
C GLY A 37 17.41 7.41 -12.35
N SER A 38 17.01 7.48 -13.61
CA SER A 38 15.62 7.49 -14.08
C SER A 38 15.44 6.68 -15.35
N ALA A 39 14.22 6.30 -15.63
CA ALA A 39 13.77 5.64 -16.85
C ALA A 39 12.96 6.62 -17.71
N ASP A 40 13.36 6.78 -18.97
CA ASP A 40 12.52 7.46 -19.96
C ASP A 40 11.43 6.50 -20.43
N ILE A 41 10.16 6.81 -20.16
CA ILE A 41 9.04 5.95 -20.53
C ILE A 41 8.03 6.67 -21.42
N ALA A 42 7.50 5.94 -22.40
CA ALA A 42 6.46 6.41 -23.30
C ALA A 42 5.10 5.79 -22.96
N LEU A 43 4.13 6.62 -22.59
CA LEU A 43 2.76 6.19 -22.34
C LEU A 43 1.99 6.08 -23.66
N MET A 44 1.47 4.89 -23.97
CA MET A 44 0.92 4.57 -25.29
C MET A 44 -0.50 5.12 -25.48
N THR A 45 -0.63 6.21 -26.24
CA THR A 45 -1.87 6.98 -26.39
C THR A 45 -2.99 6.26 -27.15
N CYS A 46 -2.69 5.25 -27.96
CA CYS A 46 -3.73 4.49 -28.64
C CYS A 46 -4.47 3.55 -27.65
N SER A 47 -3.75 2.90 -26.74
CA SER A 47 -4.35 2.01 -25.75
C SER A 47 -4.89 2.74 -24.53
N ALA A 48 -4.39 3.95 -24.26
CA ALA A 48 -4.83 4.86 -23.21
C ALA A 48 -4.95 6.29 -23.78
N PRO A 49 -6.04 6.62 -24.46
CA PRO A 49 -6.24 7.95 -25.06
C PRO A 49 -6.12 9.06 -24.03
N VAL A 50 -5.44 10.14 -24.36
CA VAL A 50 -5.27 11.31 -23.47
C VAL A 50 -6.63 11.80 -22.98
N GLY A 51 -6.76 11.98 -21.67
CA GLY A 51 -8.01 12.36 -20.99
C GLY A 51 -8.98 11.19 -20.76
N SER A 52 -8.55 9.94 -21.02
CA SER A 52 -9.29 8.74 -20.58
C SER A 52 -8.90 8.33 -19.18
N GLU A 53 -9.77 7.60 -18.48
CA GLU A 53 -9.47 7.01 -17.17
C GLU A 53 -8.19 6.15 -17.18
N LYS A 54 -7.97 5.38 -18.26
CA LYS A 54 -6.74 4.61 -18.44
C LYS A 54 -5.48 5.50 -18.49
N ALA A 55 -5.56 6.64 -19.16
CA ALA A 55 -4.46 7.60 -19.22
C ALA A 55 -4.20 8.24 -17.86
N ASP A 56 -5.25 8.62 -17.14
CA ASP A 56 -5.16 9.19 -15.81
C ASP A 56 -4.55 8.19 -14.81
N ASP A 57 -4.90 6.90 -14.92
CA ASP A 57 -4.34 5.85 -14.08
C ASP A 57 -2.86 5.58 -14.38
N LEU A 58 -2.44 5.67 -15.65
CA LEU A 58 -1.01 5.58 -16.02
C LEU A 58 -0.23 6.75 -15.42
N ILE A 59 -0.69 7.98 -15.62
CA ILE A 59 -0.03 9.18 -15.08
C ILE A 59 0.04 9.09 -13.56
N TYR A 60 -1.08 8.80 -12.90
CA TYR A 60 -1.14 8.65 -11.46
C TYR A 60 -0.07 7.67 -10.96
N SER A 61 0.01 6.50 -11.56
CA SER A 61 0.92 5.44 -11.13
C SER A 61 2.41 5.80 -11.30
N VAL A 62 2.74 6.53 -12.34
CA VAL A 62 4.09 7.07 -12.56
C VAL A 62 4.43 8.13 -11.51
N GLU A 63 3.51 9.07 -11.29
CA GLU A 63 3.70 10.17 -10.34
C GLU A 63 3.78 9.68 -8.88
N GLU A 64 3.11 8.60 -8.52
CA GLU A 64 3.23 7.99 -7.19
C GLU A 64 4.64 7.42 -6.95
N TRP A 65 5.29 6.83 -7.94
CA TRP A 65 6.68 6.43 -7.81
C TRP A 65 7.64 7.62 -7.74
N ASN A 66 7.40 8.68 -8.54
CA ASN A 66 8.17 9.92 -8.47
C ASN A 66 7.94 10.67 -7.15
N ALA A 67 6.78 10.46 -6.52
CA ALA A 67 6.46 11.07 -5.23
C ALA A 67 7.18 10.42 -4.03
N VAL A 68 7.80 9.24 -4.20
CA VAL A 68 8.56 8.59 -3.12
C VAL A 68 9.69 9.51 -2.67
N GLN A 69 9.60 9.98 -1.44
CA GLN A 69 10.55 10.95 -0.90
C GLN A 69 11.96 10.36 -0.79
N ALA A 70 12.97 11.22 -0.94
CA ALA A 70 14.38 10.84 -0.93
C ALA A 70 14.76 9.81 -2.01
N MET A 71 14.00 9.73 -3.09
CA MET A 71 14.32 8.88 -4.25
C MET A 71 14.61 9.73 -5.50
N GLY A 72 13.98 10.87 -5.66
CA GLY A 72 13.99 11.70 -6.87
C GLY A 72 13.03 11.18 -7.93
N ASP A 73 12.90 11.89 -9.04
CA ASP A 73 12.06 11.46 -10.15
C ASP A 73 12.72 10.26 -10.83
N VAL A 74 12.13 9.08 -10.66
CA VAL A 74 12.64 7.82 -11.22
C VAL A 74 12.05 7.49 -12.59
N PHE A 75 10.99 8.17 -12.97
CA PHE A 75 10.40 8.10 -14.29
C PHE A 75 10.32 9.49 -14.93
N ASP A 76 10.99 9.66 -16.06
CA ASP A 76 10.74 10.75 -16.99
C ASP A 76 9.78 10.22 -18.06
N TRP A 77 8.58 10.79 -18.13
CA TRP A 77 7.54 10.24 -18.98
C TRP A 77 7.05 11.22 -20.05
N SER A 78 6.65 10.65 -21.15
CA SER A 78 6.05 11.40 -22.27
C SER A 78 4.95 10.58 -22.93
N TRP A 79 4.09 11.28 -23.68
CA TRP A 79 3.13 10.58 -24.53
C TRP A 79 3.82 9.91 -25.70
N GLY A 80 3.59 8.61 -25.85
CA GLY A 80 4.05 7.85 -27.01
C GLY A 80 3.30 8.24 -28.29
N ASN A 81 3.96 8.10 -29.41
CA ASN A 81 3.41 8.43 -30.72
C ASN A 81 2.32 7.42 -31.12
N ASN A 82 1.05 7.71 -30.91
CA ASN A 82 -0.14 7.00 -31.42
C ASN A 82 -0.01 5.49 -31.73
N ALA A 83 1.04 4.85 -31.27
CA ALA A 83 1.24 3.42 -31.42
C ALA A 83 0.27 2.68 -30.50
N CYS A 84 -0.35 1.63 -31.03
CA CYS A 84 -1.34 0.84 -30.31
C CYS A 84 -0.73 -0.37 -29.60
N ALA A 85 0.52 -0.65 -29.84
CA ALA A 85 1.20 -1.81 -29.27
C ALA A 85 2.51 -1.42 -28.58
N VAL A 86 2.69 -1.88 -27.37
CA VAL A 86 3.97 -1.89 -26.67
C VAL A 86 4.91 -2.83 -27.45
N ARG A 87 6.10 -2.37 -27.74
CA ARG A 87 7.06 -3.10 -28.56
C ARG A 87 8.34 -3.34 -27.81
N THR A 88 8.73 -4.58 -27.70
CA THR A 88 9.99 -4.96 -27.05
C THR A 88 11.18 -4.87 -28.01
N GLY A 89 12.34 -4.53 -27.47
CA GLY A 89 13.60 -4.57 -28.22
C GLY A 89 13.78 -3.43 -29.22
N ASN A 90 13.09 -2.32 -29.03
CA ASN A 90 13.15 -1.15 -29.89
C ASN A 90 13.99 0.00 -29.34
N GLY A 91 14.60 -0.21 -28.14
CA GLY A 91 15.41 0.79 -27.44
C GLY A 91 14.58 1.90 -26.78
N ARG A 92 13.29 1.67 -26.58
CA ARG A 92 12.37 2.59 -25.89
C ARG A 92 11.60 1.80 -24.84
N SER A 93 11.44 2.36 -23.67
CA SER A 93 10.54 1.81 -22.66
C SER A 93 9.13 2.30 -22.90
N GLU A 94 8.20 1.41 -23.06
CA GLU A 94 6.82 1.69 -23.42
C GLU A 94 5.86 1.11 -22.37
N VAL A 95 4.80 1.87 -22.03
CA VAL A 95 3.77 1.45 -21.07
C VAL A 95 2.40 1.55 -21.73
N GLY A 96 1.64 0.47 -21.74
CA GLY A 96 0.32 0.51 -22.40
C GLY A 96 -0.54 -0.71 -22.11
N PHE A 97 -1.81 -0.61 -22.52
CA PHE A 97 -2.77 -1.67 -22.37
C PHE A 97 -2.74 -2.60 -23.60
N VAL A 98 -2.84 -3.89 -23.33
CA VAL A 98 -2.85 -4.96 -24.33
C VAL A 98 -4.01 -5.91 -24.10
N THR A 99 -4.25 -6.82 -25.04
CA THR A 99 -5.25 -7.87 -24.84
C THR A 99 -4.74 -8.93 -23.89
N ARG A 100 -5.65 -9.64 -23.26
CA ARG A 100 -5.37 -10.72 -22.33
C ARG A 100 -4.45 -11.79 -22.92
N GLU A 101 -4.66 -12.14 -24.18
CA GLU A 101 -3.89 -13.17 -24.88
C GLU A 101 -2.42 -12.76 -25.09
N ALA A 102 -2.15 -11.45 -25.20
CA ALA A 102 -0.80 -10.94 -25.42
C ALA A 102 0.15 -11.18 -24.24
N ILE A 103 -0.41 -11.41 -23.04
CA ILE A 103 0.33 -11.64 -21.79
C ILE A 103 -0.15 -12.90 -21.05
N ASP A 104 -0.61 -13.91 -21.79
CA ASP A 104 -1.00 -15.23 -21.29
C ASP A 104 -2.00 -15.18 -20.10
N GLY A 105 -2.86 -14.17 -20.10
CA GLY A 105 -3.90 -13.99 -19.08
C GLY A 105 -3.46 -13.31 -17.80
N ALA A 106 -2.20 -12.89 -17.69
CA ALA A 106 -1.71 -12.10 -16.55
C ALA A 106 -2.45 -10.75 -16.44
N LEU A 107 -2.38 -10.10 -15.28
CA LEU A 107 -2.92 -8.77 -15.08
C LEU A 107 -1.99 -7.69 -15.61
N GLY A 108 -0.70 -7.92 -15.49
CA GLY A 108 0.37 -7.12 -16.03
C GLY A 108 1.59 -7.98 -16.32
N LEU A 109 2.52 -7.44 -17.08
CA LEU A 109 3.80 -8.06 -17.39
C LEU A 109 4.83 -6.98 -17.69
N THR A 110 5.99 -7.07 -17.06
CA THR A 110 7.12 -6.19 -17.35
C THR A 110 8.28 -6.98 -17.94
N LEU A 111 8.70 -6.59 -19.12
CA LEU A 111 9.88 -7.15 -19.80
C LEU A 111 11.03 -6.15 -19.74
N ARG A 112 12.15 -6.57 -19.14
CA ARG A 112 13.35 -5.74 -18.99
C ARG A 112 14.47 -6.23 -19.89
N ARG A 113 15.21 -5.31 -20.47
CA ARG A 113 16.46 -5.58 -21.16
C ARG A 113 17.62 -4.93 -20.43
N TYR A 114 18.75 -5.57 -20.51
CA TYR A 114 19.94 -5.19 -19.76
C TYR A 114 21.12 -4.95 -20.69
N SER A 115 22.00 -4.03 -20.28
CA SER A 115 23.30 -3.83 -20.92
C SER A 115 24.28 -4.91 -20.48
N GLY A 116 24.74 -5.72 -21.41
CA GLY A 116 25.77 -6.74 -21.14
C GLY A 116 25.23 -8.02 -20.50
N GLY A 117 26.12 -8.85 -19.99
CA GLY A 117 25.82 -10.12 -19.34
C GLY A 117 26.31 -10.16 -17.89
N CYS A 118 25.68 -11.02 -17.09
CA CYS A 118 26.14 -11.27 -15.72
C CYS A 118 27.39 -12.15 -15.71
N TRP A 119 28.55 -11.55 -15.60
CA TRP A 119 29.83 -12.22 -15.50
C TRP A 119 30.42 -12.06 -14.10
N ALA A 120 31.32 -12.94 -13.69
CA ALA A 120 31.92 -12.93 -12.35
C ALA A 120 32.60 -11.60 -11.94
N TRP A 121 32.94 -10.77 -12.93
CA TRP A 121 33.55 -9.46 -12.73
C TRP A 121 32.59 -8.27 -12.99
N SER A 122 31.34 -8.53 -13.36
CA SER A 122 30.35 -7.45 -13.56
C SER A 122 30.04 -6.80 -12.23
N ARG A 123 30.27 -5.47 -12.15
CA ARG A 123 29.97 -4.67 -10.96
C ARG A 123 28.70 -3.84 -11.10
N GLN A 124 28.20 -3.73 -12.31
CA GLN A 124 26.96 -3.01 -12.63
C GLN A 124 26.38 -3.57 -13.91
N ILE A 125 25.08 -3.81 -13.88
CA ILE A 125 24.30 -4.10 -15.08
C ILE A 125 23.15 -3.13 -15.09
N ASP A 126 23.09 -2.36 -16.18
CA ASP A 126 22.07 -1.34 -16.33
C ASP A 126 20.82 -1.91 -16.99
N ILE A 127 19.66 -1.51 -16.51
CA ILE A 127 18.41 -1.62 -17.26
C ILE A 127 18.50 -0.60 -18.40
N ILE A 128 18.26 -1.02 -19.62
CA ILE A 128 18.33 -0.17 -20.82
C ILE A 128 16.98 -0.05 -21.53
N GLU A 129 16.03 -0.91 -21.21
CA GLU A 129 14.67 -0.90 -21.72
C GLU A 129 13.78 -1.67 -20.74
N ALA A 130 12.59 -1.15 -20.46
CA ALA A 130 11.57 -1.84 -19.69
C ALA A 130 10.19 -1.57 -20.30
N ASP A 131 9.57 -2.60 -20.82
CA ASP A 131 8.27 -2.54 -21.47
C ASP A 131 7.19 -3.10 -20.57
N VAL A 132 6.17 -2.29 -20.29
CA VAL A 132 5.10 -2.60 -19.36
C VAL A 132 3.80 -2.82 -20.10
N PHE A 133 3.26 -4.00 -19.96
CA PHE A 133 2.02 -4.46 -20.57
C PHE A 133 0.95 -4.60 -19.49
N ILE A 134 -0.16 -3.91 -19.63
CA ILE A 134 -1.31 -3.98 -18.72
C ILE A 134 -2.47 -4.66 -19.43
N ASN A 135 -3.11 -5.61 -18.78
CA ASN A 135 -4.26 -6.33 -19.32
C ASN A 135 -5.46 -5.38 -19.43
N GLY A 136 -5.76 -4.96 -20.65
CA GLY A 136 -6.88 -4.07 -20.97
C GLY A 136 -8.26 -4.74 -20.91
N ASP A 137 -8.30 -6.07 -20.92
CA ASP A 137 -9.51 -6.90 -20.86
C ASP A 137 -9.80 -7.41 -19.44
N ALA A 138 -8.88 -7.20 -18.50
CA ALA A 138 -9.11 -7.54 -17.11
C ALA A 138 -10.21 -6.65 -16.52
N ASN A 139 -11.06 -7.25 -15.71
CA ASN A 139 -12.07 -6.50 -14.97
C ASN A 139 -11.41 -5.80 -13.77
N LEU A 140 -10.52 -4.86 -14.07
CA LEU A 140 -9.87 -4.02 -13.09
C LEU A 140 -10.77 -2.82 -12.77
N GLU A 141 -10.82 -2.43 -11.49
CA GLU A 141 -11.46 -1.18 -11.12
C GLU A 141 -10.51 -0.03 -11.41
N GLY A 142 -11.00 0.94 -12.17
CA GLY A 142 -10.29 2.21 -12.36
C GLY A 142 -10.34 3.05 -11.08
N GLY A 143 -9.37 3.95 -10.93
CA GLY A 143 -9.32 4.87 -9.81
C GLY A 143 -8.98 4.20 -8.46
N ASN A 144 -9.46 4.80 -7.39
CA ASN A 144 -9.27 4.30 -6.02
C ASN A 144 -10.23 3.12 -5.76
N PRO A 145 -9.77 1.88 -5.58
CA PRO A 145 -10.62 0.75 -5.25
C PRO A 145 -11.19 0.93 -3.84
N GLU A 146 -12.26 1.69 -3.71
CA GLU A 146 -12.95 1.90 -2.44
C GLU A 146 -13.70 0.67 -1.97
N GLU A 147 -13.94 -0.31 -2.85
CA GLU A 147 -14.64 -1.54 -2.52
C GLU A 147 -13.73 -2.74 -2.71
N CYS A 148 -13.54 -3.49 -1.63
CA CYS A 148 -12.96 -4.79 -1.75
C CYS A 148 -13.94 -5.75 -2.40
N ASN A 149 -13.85 -5.86 -3.70
CA ASN A 149 -14.42 -7.00 -4.39
C ASN A 149 -13.29 -8.02 -4.60
N GLN A 150 -13.39 -9.20 -4.01
CA GLN A 150 -12.38 -10.27 -4.09
C GLN A 150 -11.98 -10.67 -5.52
N LYS A 151 -12.66 -10.15 -6.53
CA LYS A 151 -12.42 -10.44 -7.95
C LYS A 151 -11.87 -9.26 -8.73
N ARG A 152 -11.64 -8.12 -8.10
CA ARG A 152 -11.19 -6.90 -8.78
C ARG A 152 -9.96 -6.34 -8.09
N LEU A 153 -8.84 -6.44 -8.75
CA LEU A 153 -7.64 -5.69 -8.41
C LEU A 153 -7.74 -4.29 -9.00
N GLY A 154 -7.22 -3.30 -8.30
CA GLY A 154 -7.20 -1.94 -8.79
C GLY A 154 -6.29 -1.81 -10.03
N GLN A 155 -6.75 -1.09 -11.04
CA GLN A 155 -5.94 -0.83 -12.23
C GLN A 155 -4.65 -0.08 -11.87
N ARG A 156 -4.72 0.94 -11.01
CA ARG A 156 -3.56 1.68 -10.51
C ARG A 156 -2.57 0.79 -9.78
N THR A 157 -3.05 -0.10 -8.91
CA THR A 157 -2.21 -1.06 -8.19
C THR A 157 -1.42 -1.93 -9.17
N THR A 158 -2.08 -2.47 -10.19
CA THR A 158 -1.43 -3.29 -11.22
C THR A 158 -0.38 -2.50 -11.99
N ILE A 159 -0.72 -1.28 -12.43
CA ILE A 159 0.23 -0.42 -13.16
C ILE A 159 1.45 -0.10 -12.29
N MET A 160 1.25 0.31 -11.04
CA MET A 160 2.35 0.63 -10.13
C MET A 160 3.22 -0.58 -9.81
N HIS A 161 2.62 -1.76 -9.67
CA HIS A 161 3.35 -3.02 -9.49
C HIS A 161 4.29 -3.28 -10.68
N GLU A 162 3.78 -3.18 -11.89
CA GLU A 162 4.59 -3.38 -13.09
C GLU A 162 5.67 -2.30 -13.27
N LEU A 163 5.36 -1.05 -12.89
CA LEU A 163 6.36 0.02 -12.85
C LEU A 163 7.45 -0.26 -11.80
N GLY A 164 7.12 -0.86 -10.67
CA GLY A 164 8.10 -1.33 -9.69
C GLY A 164 9.07 -2.36 -10.31
N HIS A 165 8.56 -3.28 -11.13
CA HIS A 165 9.41 -4.17 -11.91
C HIS A 165 10.28 -3.39 -12.90
N ALA A 166 9.74 -2.38 -13.57
CA ALA A 166 10.51 -1.54 -14.47
C ALA A 166 11.67 -0.82 -13.77
N LEU A 167 11.55 -0.49 -12.48
CA LEU A 167 12.61 0.05 -11.64
C LEU A 167 13.65 -0.98 -11.21
N GLY A 168 13.40 -2.27 -11.35
CA GLY A 168 14.31 -3.34 -10.94
C GLY A 168 13.90 -4.10 -9.69
N LEU A 169 12.76 -3.76 -9.07
CA LEU A 169 12.21 -4.50 -7.94
C LEU A 169 11.66 -5.85 -8.41
N ASN A 170 11.73 -6.85 -7.55
CA ASN A 170 11.10 -8.15 -7.70
C ASN A 170 9.97 -8.31 -6.69
N HIS A 171 9.23 -9.42 -6.79
CA HIS A 171 8.19 -9.73 -5.82
C HIS A 171 8.76 -9.88 -4.41
N ASP A 172 8.02 -9.37 -3.44
CA ASP A 172 8.17 -9.65 -2.03
C ASP A 172 6.84 -10.13 -1.45
N ASP A 173 6.80 -11.39 -1.04
CA ASP A 173 5.63 -12.03 -0.46
C ASP A 173 5.71 -12.17 1.07
N GLU A 174 6.80 -11.71 1.68
CA GLU A 174 7.01 -11.79 3.12
C GLU A 174 6.39 -10.60 3.86
N HIS A 175 6.28 -9.46 3.18
CA HIS A 175 5.79 -8.20 3.74
C HIS A 175 4.61 -7.66 2.95
N MET A 176 3.84 -6.79 3.60
CA MET A 176 2.82 -6.04 2.87
C MET A 176 3.50 -5.00 1.99
N ALA A 177 3.50 -5.26 0.70
CA ALA A 177 4.16 -4.47 -0.33
C ALA A 177 3.30 -4.37 -1.58
N LEU A 178 3.48 -3.32 -2.34
CA LEU A 178 2.93 -3.20 -3.69
C LEU A 178 3.48 -4.32 -4.59
N MET A 179 4.74 -4.70 -4.36
CA MET A 179 5.45 -5.74 -5.11
C MET A 179 5.13 -7.17 -4.67
N MET A 180 4.05 -7.41 -3.92
CA MET A 180 3.62 -8.79 -3.64
C MET A 180 3.17 -9.49 -4.92
N SER A 181 3.48 -10.78 -5.04
CA SER A 181 2.94 -11.60 -6.13
C SER A 181 1.41 -11.74 -6.02
N THR A 182 0.75 -11.88 -7.15
CA THR A 182 -0.71 -11.89 -7.26
C THR A 182 -1.41 -13.11 -6.67
N ASP A 183 -0.70 -14.09 -6.15
CA ASP A 183 -1.26 -15.28 -5.49
C ASP A 183 -2.07 -14.94 -4.23
N GLY A 184 -2.18 -13.67 -3.92
CA GLY A 184 -2.93 -13.10 -2.84
C GLY A 184 -4.31 -12.61 -3.19
N GLU A 185 -5.09 -13.32 -4.00
CA GLU A 185 -6.51 -12.99 -4.20
C GLU A 185 -7.19 -12.68 -2.86
N GLY A 186 -7.68 -11.44 -2.71
CA GLY A 186 -8.38 -10.99 -1.52
C GLY A 186 -7.51 -10.54 -0.36
N LYS A 187 -6.19 -10.44 -0.51
CA LYS A 187 -5.29 -9.93 0.54
C LYS A 187 -5.41 -8.40 0.74
N TYR A 188 -5.94 -7.68 -0.24
CA TYR A 188 -5.96 -6.21 -0.29
C TYR A 188 -7.36 -5.65 -0.40
N CYS A 189 -8.05 -5.63 0.72
CA CYS A 189 -9.39 -5.07 0.77
C CYS A 189 -9.43 -3.80 1.60
N GLY A 190 -10.01 -2.76 1.03
CA GLY A 190 -10.34 -1.53 1.74
C GLY A 190 -9.23 -0.53 1.81
N ASN A 191 -8.08 -0.80 1.21
CA ASN A 191 -7.02 0.16 1.25
C ASN A 191 -6.22 0.35 -0.02
N ARG A 192 -5.83 1.45 -0.19
CA ARG A 192 -4.92 2.25 -0.94
C ARG A 192 -3.59 1.55 -1.29
N MET A 193 -3.63 0.37 -1.93
CA MET A 193 -2.48 -0.10 -2.69
C MET A 193 -2.30 0.78 -3.93
N ILE A 194 -2.48 2.08 -3.76
CA ILE A 194 -2.33 3.14 -4.76
C ILE A 194 -1.13 4.02 -4.49
N GLU A 195 -0.23 3.56 -3.64
CA GLU A 195 1.07 4.18 -3.37
C GLU A 195 2.09 3.07 -3.05
N PRO A 196 3.39 3.28 -3.34
CA PRO A 196 4.43 2.36 -2.90
C PRO A 196 4.45 2.24 -1.38
N HIS A 197 4.41 1.02 -0.86
CA HIS A 197 4.49 0.74 0.56
C HIS A 197 5.91 0.96 1.11
N PRO A 198 6.12 0.94 2.44
CA PRO A 198 7.44 1.18 3.02
C PRO A 198 8.53 0.28 2.48
N ASP A 199 8.20 -0.97 2.20
CA ASP A 199 9.14 -1.91 1.61
C ASP A 199 9.52 -1.52 0.19
N ASP A 200 8.53 -1.25 -0.66
CA ASP A 200 8.73 -0.79 -2.04
C ASP A 200 9.52 0.52 -2.09
N ALA A 201 9.13 1.49 -1.25
CA ALA A 201 9.80 2.79 -1.13
C ALA A 201 11.25 2.64 -0.66
N THR A 202 11.51 1.73 0.30
CA THR A 202 12.86 1.45 0.79
C THR A 202 13.69 0.76 -0.29
N GLY A 203 13.10 -0.19 -1.02
CA GLY A 203 13.70 -0.83 -2.19
C GLY A 203 14.07 0.18 -3.26
N GLY A 204 13.15 1.06 -3.63
CA GLY A 204 13.37 2.13 -4.60
C GLY A 204 14.49 3.09 -4.17
N ARG A 205 14.50 3.54 -2.90
CA ARG A 205 15.58 4.39 -2.36
C ARG A 205 16.94 3.73 -2.37
N ARG A 206 17.02 2.42 -2.15
CA ARG A 206 18.28 1.68 -2.25
C ARG A 206 18.87 1.70 -3.65
N LEU A 207 18.01 1.70 -4.66
CA LEU A 207 18.43 1.75 -6.06
C LEU A 207 18.74 3.18 -6.53
N TYR A 208 17.90 4.14 -6.14
CA TYR A 208 17.86 5.49 -6.72
C TYR A 208 17.92 6.61 -5.67
N GLY A 209 18.05 6.27 -4.39
CA GLY A 209 17.92 7.23 -3.30
C GLY A 209 18.91 8.35 -3.33
N GLN A 210 18.43 9.52 -2.95
CA GLN A 210 19.19 10.72 -2.66
C GLN A 210 19.24 10.93 -1.15
N ALA A 211 20.27 11.62 -0.67
CA ALA A 211 20.35 11.99 0.74
C ALA A 211 19.27 13.01 1.10
N GLY A 212 18.55 12.80 2.19
CA GLY A 212 17.55 13.72 2.70
C GLY A 212 16.68 13.09 3.78
N GLU A 213 16.11 13.92 4.64
CA GLU A 213 15.08 13.53 5.58
C GLU A 213 13.71 13.68 4.93
N SER A 214 12.87 12.69 5.12
CA SER A 214 11.47 12.72 4.72
C SER A 214 10.60 12.15 5.82
N ARG A 215 9.39 12.68 5.95
CA ARG A 215 8.39 12.28 6.94
C ARG A 215 7.09 12.00 6.21
N ASP A 216 6.56 10.80 6.40
CA ASP A 216 5.33 10.36 5.75
C ASP A 216 4.82 9.11 6.47
N LEU A 217 3.81 9.26 7.29
CA LEU A 217 3.09 8.16 7.91
C LEU A 217 1.85 7.84 7.07
N ALA A 218 1.53 6.58 6.95
CA ALA A 218 0.32 6.14 6.29
C ALA A 218 -0.47 5.18 7.17
N ALA A 219 -1.77 5.40 7.27
CA ALA A 219 -2.68 4.43 7.83
C ALA A 219 -2.87 3.32 6.81
N SER A 220 -2.47 2.12 7.15
CA SER A 220 -2.59 0.95 6.28
C SER A 220 -3.74 0.06 6.71
N GLU A 221 -4.03 -0.92 5.87
CA GLU A 221 -5.12 -1.85 6.11
C GLU A 221 -5.02 -2.61 7.43
N PHE A 222 -6.20 -3.03 7.88
CA PHE A 222 -6.36 -3.93 9.01
C PHE A 222 -6.02 -5.37 8.63
N LYS A 223 -4.79 -5.63 8.13
CA LYS A 223 -4.34 -6.97 7.80
C LYS A 223 -2.98 -7.27 8.37
N VAL A 224 -2.86 -8.44 8.93
CA VAL A 224 -1.57 -9.06 9.23
C VAL A 224 -1.22 -9.95 8.05
N VAL A 225 -0.17 -9.65 7.35
CA VAL A 225 0.46 -10.60 6.44
C VAL A 225 1.56 -11.30 7.22
N ALA A 226 1.24 -12.44 7.82
CA ALA A 226 2.27 -13.44 8.09
C ALA A 226 2.32 -14.35 6.86
N ALA A 227 3.46 -14.94 6.55
CA ALA A 227 3.75 -15.70 5.33
C ALA A 227 2.65 -16.69 4.86
N ASP A 228 1.70 -17.01 5.69
CA ASP A 228 0.56 -17.91 5.42
C ASP A 228 -0.77 -17.43 5.99
N ARG A 229 -0.85 -16.20 6.55
CA ARG A 229 -2.04 -15.72 7.28
C ARG A 229 -2.36 -14.28 6.93
N VAL A 230 -3.49 -14.11 6.30
CA VAL A 230 -4.17 -12.82 6.23
C VAL A 230 -5.12 -12.73 7.41
N ALA A 231 -4.92 -11.80 8.32
CA ALA A 231 -5.89 -11.54 9.36
C ALA A 231 -7.14 -10.92 8.74
N LEU A 232 -8.27 -11.58 8.99
CA LEU A 232 -9.51 -11.39 8.25
C LEU A 232 -10.47 -10.41 8.92
N ASN A 233 -9.97 -9.37 9.58
CA ASN A 233 -10.86 -8.35 10.15
C ASN A 233 -11.51 -7.47 9.07
N SER A 234 -10.99 -7.49 7.85
CA SER A 234 -11.53 -6.78 6.70
C SER A 234 -12.14 -7.74 5.69
N GLN A 235 -13.31 -8.29 5.99
CA GLN A 235 -14.08 -9.07 5.02
C GLN A 235 -15.03 -8.15 4.26
N PRO A 236 -14.98 -8.14 2.91
CA PRO A 236 -15.89 -7.33 2.12
C PRO A 236 -17.34 -7.78 2.37
N ASN A 237 -18.23 -6.78 2.45
CA ASN A 237 -19.66 -6.99 2.65
C ASN A 237 -20.07 -7.73 3.93
N ASN A 238 -19.14 -7.99 4.85
CA ASN A 238 -19.49 -8.50 6.17
C ASN A 238 -19.98 -7.36 7.06
N THR A 239 -20.83 -7.70 8.02
CA THR A 239 -21.34 -6.77 9.02
C THR A 239 -21.33 -7.45 10.38
N GLU A 240 -20.55 -6.91 11.30
CA GLU A 240 -20.57 -7.33 12.68
C GLU A 240 -21.62 -6.52 13.45
N THR A 241 -22.36 -7.18 14.33
CA THR A 241 -23.41 -6.53 15.12
C THR A 241 -22.97 -6.43 16.56
N LEU A 242 -22.95 -5.23 17.10
CA LEU A 242 -22.49 -4.92 18.46
C LEU A 242 -23.54 -4.09 19.20
N CYS A 243 -23.58 -4.26 20.50
CA CYS A 243 -24.32 -3.38 21.42
C CYS A 243 -23.44 -2.20 21.86
N PRO A 244 -24.02 -1.08 22.32
CA PRO A 244 -23.31 -0.11 23.12
C PRO A 244 -22.54 -0.80 24.27
N GLY A 245 -21.31 -0.38 24.56
CA GLY A 245 -20.41 -1.08 25.48
C GLY A 245 -19.80 -2.36 24.92
N GLY A 246 -20.24 -2.84 23.76
CA GLY A 246 -19.72 -4.04 23.09
C GLY A 246 -18.25 -3.88 22.68
N ARG A 247 -17.55 -5.01 22.60
CA ARG A 247 -16.12 -5.03 22.28
C ARG A 247 -15.88 -5.62 20.92
N HIS A 248 -14.96 -5.01 20.17
CA HIS A 248 -14.49 -5.49 18.88
C HIS A 248 -12.97 -5.54 18.88
N THR A 249 -12.41 -6.64 18.37
CA THR A 249 -10.96 -6.79 18.24
C THR A 249 -10.57 -6.51 16.80
N VAL A 250 -9.65 -5.56 16.62
CA VAL A 250 -9.11 -5.17 15.31
C VAL A 250 -7.63 -5.48 15.22
N ASP A 251 -7.20 -5.88 14.06
CA ASP A 251 -5.81 -5.77 13.63
C ASP A 251 -5.72 -4.50 12.78
N TRP A 252 -4.79 -3.64 13.09
CA TRP A 252 -4.60 -2.35 12.41
C TRP A 252 -3.14 -2.16 12.07
N SER A 253 -2.86 -1.39 11.07
CA SER A 253 -1.51 -1.24 10.58
C SER A 253 -1.16 0.21 10.33
N VAL A 254 0.13 0.49 10.43
CA VAL A 254 0.72 1.77 10.11
C VAL A 254 2.01 1.55 9.34
N ALA A 255 2.24 2.40 8.39
CA ALA A 255 3.44 2.44 7.57
C ALA A 255 4.19 3.75 7.83
N ASN A 256 5.51 3.72 7.85
CA ASN A 256 6.35 4.90 7.79
C ASN A 256 7.09 4.90 6.46
N LEU A 257 6.57 5.65 5.51
CA LEU A 257 7.13 5.84 4.17
C LEU A 257 8.35 6.79 4.19
N GLY A 258 8.59 7.43 5.33
CA GLY A 258 9.68 8.38 5.52
C GLY A 258 11.04 7.73 5.76
N THR A 259 12.05 8.57 6.02
CA THR A 259 13.44 8.19 6.29
C THR A 259 13.87 8.41 7.73
N VAL A 260 12.96 8.85 8.60
CA VAL A 260 13.18 9.08 10.03
C VAL A 260 12.14 8.36 10.87
N ASP A 261 12.53 7.94 12.06
CA ASP A 261 11.61 7.33 13.02
C ASP A 261 10.60 8.37 13.51
N GLU A 262 9.34 7.97 13.61
CA GLU A 262 8.27 8.87 14.03
C GLU A 262 7.61 8.41 15.33
N THR A 263 7.23 9.41 16.14
CA THR A 263 6.36 9.21 17.31
C THR A 263 5.05 9.93 17.06
N TYR A 264 3.97 9.21 17.02
CA TYR A 264 2.67 9.69 16.60
C TYR A 264 1.55 9.25 17.53
N ASN A 265 0.39 9.87 17.36
CA ASN A 265 -0.84 9.48 18.03
C ASN A 265 -1.82 8.87 17.00
N VAL A 266 -2.63 7.91 17.43
CA VAL A 266 -3.65 7.31 16.57
C VAL A 266 -5.00 7.34 17.26
N ARG A 267 -6.06 7.60 16.48
CA ARG A 267 -7.44 7.60 16.97
C ARG A 267 -8.33 6.76 16.06
N TRP A 268 -9.20 5.98 16.68
CA TRP A 268 -10.19 5.16 15.98
C TRP A 268 -11.55 5.83 16.00
N TYR A 269 -12.29 5.64 14.90
CA TYR A 269 -13.57 6.26 14.67
C TYR A 269 -14.58 5.26 14.11
N LEU A 270 -15.86 5.53 14.38
CA LEU A 270 -16.99 4.97 13.65
C LEU A 270 -17.55 6.06 12.75
N SER A 271 -17.57 5.80 11.44
CA SER A 271 -18.04 6.72 10.41
C SER A 271 -19.22 6.14 9.63
N GLU A 272 -20.20 6.98 9.29
CA GLU A 272 -21.32 6.59 8.43
C GLU A 272 -20.91 6.42 6.96
N ASN A 273 -19.73 6.90 6.60
CA ASN A 273 -19.18 6.81 5.25
C ASN A 273 -17.71 6.35 5.28
N ARG A 274 -17.09 6.17 4.10
CA ARG A 274 -15.73 5.64 3.98
C ARG A 274 -14.62 6.66 4.23
N ARG A 275 -14.94 7.93 4.28
CA ARG A 275 -14.00 9.00 4.59
C ARG A 275 -13.99 9.19 6.11
N ILE A 276 -12.94 8.69 6.75
CA ILE A 276 -12.73 8.86 8.18
C ILE A 276 -12.20 10.26 8.45
N THR A 277 -12.86 10.99 9.35
CA THR A 277 -12.50 12.36 9.73
C THR A 277 -12.59 12.52 11.24
N ASP A 278 -12.10 13.64 11.75
CA ASP A 278 -12.23 14.04 13.16
C ASP A 278 -13.65 14.41 13.60
N LEU A 279 -14.57 14.55 12.63
CA LEU A 279 -16.01 14.79 12.87
C LEU A 279 -16.79 13.49 13.15
N ASP A 280 -16.20 12.33 12.89
CA ASP A 280 -16.81 11.03 13.13
C ASP A 280 -16.78 10.66 14.62
N HIS A 281 -17.50 9.60 15.01
CA HIS A 281 -17.56 9.15 16.40
C HIS A 281 -16.23 8.57 16.84
N ALA A 282 -15.44 9.32 17.60
CA ALA A 282 -14.19 8.85 18.17
C ALA A 282 -14.46 7.80 19.26
N ILE A 283 -13.83 6.62 19.14
CA ILE A 283 -14.06 5.49 20.05
C ILE A 283 -12.84 5.09 20.87
N ALA A 284 -11.64 5.40 20.41
CA ALA A 284 -10.41 5.11 21.14
C ALA A 284 -9.26 5.98 20.68
N THR A 285 -8.28 6.18 21.54
CA THR A 285 -7.03 6.90 21.22
C THR A 285 -5.84 6.11 21.78
N ASN A 286 -4.73 6.13 21.08
CA ASN A 286 -3.42 5.68 21.53
C ASN A 286 -2.41 6.82 21.33
N MET A 287 -1.62 7.09 22.36
CA MET A 287 -0.69 8.20 22.38
C MET A 287 0.75 7.66 22.37
N GLY A 288 1.62 8.35 21.64
CA GLY A 288 3.06 8.08 21.66
C GLY A 288 3.44 6.73 21.05
N ALA A 289 2.74 6.26 20.03
CA ALA A 289 3.18 5.11 19.25
C ALA A 289 4.45 5.48 18.47
N VAL A 290 5.34 4.52 18.28
CA VAL A 290 6.59 4.71 17.53
C VAL A 290 6.57 3.83 16.30
N GLN A 291 6.93 4.41 15.14
CA GLN A 291 7.10 3.70 13.90
C GLN A 291 8.46 4.02 13.30
N ASN A 292 9.26 2.99 13.10
CA ASN A 292 10.60 3.13 12.52
C ASN A 292 10.51 3.51 11.04
N ALA A 293 11.49 4.27 10.58
CA ALA A 293 11.64 4.69 9.19
C ALA A 293 11.66 3.49 8.24
N GLY A 294 10.90 3.56 7.17
CA GLY A 294 10.84 2.51 6.15
C GLY A 294 10.23 1.19 6.65
N HIS A 295 9.49 1.20 7.76
CA HIS A 295 8.88 0.00 8.32
C HIS A 295 7.36 0.09 8.32
N PHE A 296 6.78 -1.09 8.21
CA PHE A 296 5.36 -1.36 8.39
C PHE A 296 5.17 -2.15 9.70
N SER A 297 4.13 -1.83 10.46
CA SER A 297 3.80 -2.54 11.70
C SER A 297 2.31 -2.82 11.78
N THR A 298 1.98 -4.01 12.28
CA THR A 298 0.60 -4.41 12.55
C THR A 298 0.42 -4.69 14.02
N TRP A 299 -0.68 -4.22 14.55
CA TRP A 299 -1.00 -4.30 15.97
C TRP A 299 -2.41 -4.85 16.16
N ARG A 300 -2.63 -5.59 17.23
CA ARG A 300 -3.96 -6.03 17.65
C ARG A 300 -4.47 -5.18 18.80
N ARG A 301 -5.70 -4.71 18.70
CA ARG A 301 -6.34 -3.93 19.74
C ARG A 301 -7.81 -4.34 19.93
N GLN A 302 -8.24 -4.36 21.19
CA GLN A 302 -9.65 -4.43 21.53
C GLN A 302 -10.19 -3.00 21.68
N LEU A 303 -11.22 -2.69 20.94
CA LEU A 303 -11.97 -1.44 20.97
C LEU A 303 -13.31 -1.66 21.67
N THR A 304 -13.79 -0.66 22.40
CA THR A 304 -15.13 -0.68 23.02
C THR A 304 -15.99 0.36 22.33
N ILE A 305 -17.19 -0.02 21.91
CA ILE A 305 -18.16 0.91 21.33
C ILE A 305 -18.72 1.78 22.46
N PRO A 306 -18.55 3.11 22.41
CA PRO A 306 -19.12 4.00 23.43
C PRO A 306 -20.65 3.87 23.53
N GLU A 307 -21.20 4.14 24.73
CA GLU A 307 -22.62 4.01 24.96
C GLU A 307 -23.47 5.11 24.28
N ASP A 308 -22.83 6.21 23.91
CA ASP A 308 -23.42 7.37 23.26
C ASP A 308 -23.39 7.32 21.73
N VAL A 309 -22.83 6.26 21.14
CA VAL A 309 -22.87 6.06 19.69
C VAL A 309 -24.29 5.72 19.27
N PRO A 310 -24.91 6.49 18.37
CA PRO A 310 -26.26 6.20 17.88
C PRO A 310 -26.37 4.82 17.22
N PRO A 311 -27.54 4.18 17.29
CA PRO A 311 -27.79 2.98 16.51
C PRO A 311 -27.62 3.26 15.02
N GLY A 312 -26.81 2.44 14.34
CA GLY A 312 -26.49 2.70 12.93
C GLY A 312 -25.59 1.65 12.31
N LEU A 313 -25.19 1.89 11.07
CA LEU A 313 -24.26 1.07 10.33
C LEU A 313 -23.02 1.92 10.01
N TYR A 314 -21.88 1.53 10.54
CA TYR A 314 -20.66 2.31 10.52
C TYR A 314 -19.51 1.57 9.83
N TYR A 315 -18.60 2.34 9.22
CA TYR A 315 -17.25 1.92 8.92
C TYR A 315 -16.39 2.18 10.16
N LEU A 316 -15.58 1.20 10.53
CA LEU A 316 -14.54 1.38 11.55
C LEU A 316 -13.25 1.80 10.86
N GLY A 317 -12.70 2.92 11.27
CA GLY A 317 -11.45 3.41 10.72
C GLY A 317 -10.52 3.98 11.77
N HIS A 318 -9.32 4.34 11.35
CA HIS A 318 -8.38 5.07 12.20
C HIS A 318 -7.65 6.15 11.40
N ILE A 319 -7.17 7.15 12.14
CA ILE A 319 -6.30 8.22 11.63
C ILE A 319 -5.01 8.15 12.43
N VAL A 320 -3.88 7.99 11.74
CA VAL A 320 -2.53 8.16 12.30
C VAL A 320 -2.17 9.63 12.27
N ASP A 321 -1.41 10.08 13.27
CA ASP A 321 -1.09 11.49 13.48
C ASP A 321 -2.32 12.42 13.43
N TYR A 322 -3.43 11.97 14.05
CA TYR A 322 -4.74 12.65 14.00
C TYR A 322 -4.70 14.08 14.56
N ASP A 323 -3.66 14.44 15.30
CA ASP A 323 -3.42 15.74 15.90
C ASP A 323 -2.34 16.55 15.14
N GLU A 324 -1.96 16.10 13.93
CA GLU A 324 -1.13 16.80 12.94
C GLU A 324 0.19 17.34 13.52
N ARG A 325 0.89 16.53 14.31
CA ARG A 325 2.16 16.91 14.95
C ARG A 325 3.36 16.75 14.05
N ILE A 326 3.25 15.84 13.09
CA ILE A 326 4.30 15.52 12.15
C ILE A 326 4.01 16.32 10.88
N TRP A 327 4.98 17.12 10.48
CA TRP A 327 4.85 17.79 9.19
C TRP A 327 5.21 16.81 8.07
N GLU A 328 4.20 16.36 7.37
CA GLU A 328 4.29 15.35 6.33
C GLU A 328 4.08 15.98 4.96
N ARG A 329 4.64 15.36 3.93
CA ARG A 329 4.36 15.74 2.55
C ARG A 329 2.93 15.40 2.15
N ARG A 330 2.42 14.27 2.65
CA ARG A 330 1.07 13.77 2.40
C ARG A 330 0.36 13.51 3.73
N GLY A 331 -0.78 14.12 3.90
CA GLY A 331 -1.67 13.85 5.03
C GLY A 331 -2.98 13.18 4.58
N ASP A 332 -3.14 12.95 3.28
CA ASP A 332 -4.33 12.30 2.74
C ASP A 332 -4.27 10.77 2.81
N ASN A 333 -3.11 10.19 3.14
CA ASN A 333 -2.89 8.77 3.41
C ASN A 333 -2.93 8.42 4.91
N ASN A 334 -3.14 9.39 5.80
CA ASN A 334 -3.15 9.19 7.26
C ASN A 334 -4.41 8.50 7.78
N TYR A 335 -5.42 8.23 6.98
CA TYR A 335 -6.62 7.52 7.41
C TYR A 335 -6.90 6.28 6.57
N THR A 336 -7.54 5.31 7.20
CA THR A 336 -8.07 4.11 6.54
C THR A 336 -9.32 3.61 7.25
N TYR A 337 -10.02 2.67 6.63
CA TYR A 337 -11.21 2.03 7.20
C TYR A 337 -11.23 0.53 6.89
N MET A 338 -11.99 -0.22 7.68
CA MET A 338 -12.25 -1.64 7.46
C MET A 338 -13.35 -1.84 6.41
N ALA A 339 -13.19 -2.84 5.55
CA ALA A 339 -14.25 -3.26 4.64
C ALA A 339 -15.45 -3.89 5.38
N THR A 340 -15.20 -4.57 6.51
CA THR A 340 -16.26 -5.04 7.43
C THR A 340 -16.89 -3.85 8.12
N ARG A 341 -18.23 -3.78 8.12
CA ARG A 341 -18.98 -2.72 8.80
C ARG A 341 -19.46 -3.16 10.16
N ILE A 342 -19.65 -2.22 11.06
CA ILE A 342 -20.17 -2.43 12.40
C ILE A 342 -21.60 -1.89 12.44
N ARG A 343 -22.56 -2.74 12.79
CA ARG A 343 -23.92 -2.35 13.13
C ARG A 343 -24.02 -2.17 14.63
N VAL A 344 -24.16 -0.93 15.08
CA VAL A 344 -24.46 -0.61 16.48
C VAL A 344 -25.97 -0.72 16.68
N LEU A 345 -26.38 -1.52 17.65
CA LEU A 345 -27.79 -1.71 18.01
C LEU A 345 -28.27 -0.61 18.97
N ASP A 346 -29.58 -0.45 19.06
CA ASP A 346 -30.18 0.32 20.15
C ASP A 346 -29.91 -0.38 21.50
N ALA A 347 -29.59 0.38 22.53
CA ALA A 347 -29.36 -0.15 23.88
C ALA A 347 -30.56 -0.92 24.45
N THR A 348 -31.75 -0.65 23.95
CA THR A 348 -33.00 -1.35 24.32
C THR A 348 -33.27 -2.60 23.47
N ASP A 349 -32.42 -2.90 22.47
CA ASP A 349 -32.57 -4.11 21.67
C ASP A 349 -32.46 -5.36 22.59
N PRO A 350 -33.36 -6.34 22.47
CA PRO A 350 -33.31 -7.55 23.31
C PRO A 350 -31.99 -8.28 23.29
N ARG A 351 -31.19 -8.15 22.23
CA ARG A 351 -29.84 -8.73 22.09
C ARG A 351 -28.82 -8.04 22.98
N CYS A 352 -29.08 -6.79 23.40
CA CYS A 352 -28.21 -5.98 24.25
C CYS A 352 -28.56 -6.08 25.75
N LEU A 353 -29.68 -6.67 26.10
CA LEU A 353 -30.20 -6.76 27.47
C LEU A 353 -29.75 -8.03 28.22
N ARG A 354 -28.71 -8.72 27.75
CA ARG A 354 -28.22 -9.95 28.35
C ARG A 354 -27.12 -9.74 29.39
#